data_ba15237cc74c2ad6e39ba0cff52c18cb
#
_entry.id   ba15237cc74c2ad6e39ba0cff52c18cb
#
_cell.length_a   1.000
_cell.length_b   1.000
_cell.length_c   1.000
_cell.angle_alpha   90.00
_cell.angle_beta   90.00
_cell.angle_gamma   90.00
#
_symmetry.space_group_name_H-M   'P 1'
#
loop_
_entity.id
_entity.type
_entity.pdbx_description
1 polymer ?
#
loop_
_entity_poly.entity_id
_entity_poly.type
_entity_poly.pdbx_seq_one_letter_code
_entity_poly.pdbx_strand_id
1 'polypeptide(L)'
;MNEQEQQIRIAIVDDHEMFRAGVIATLQPHFDIVGQASDVEGSVAMIAQTKPNVVLLDVHVPGGEGGGGAEILMKSRAYSPNTVFLALSVSDSPQDVGSVIRAGAQGYVTKTISGDDLISSIKQVYEGYAVFSPKRSEERRVGKE
;
A
#
# COMPACT_ATOMS: atom_id res chain seq x y z
N MET A 1 17.93 -6.86 15.88
CA MET A 1 17.92 -6.70 14.46
C MET A 1 17.15 -7.85 13.82
N ASN A 2 16.43 -7.57 12.84
CA ASN A 2 15.58 -8.57 12.24
C ASN A 2 15.86 -8.65 10.75
N GLU A 3 16.53 -9.68 10.35
CA GLU A 3 16.86 -9.86 8.94
C GLU A 3 15.63 -10.00 8.08
N GLN A 4 14.57 -10.60 8.62
CA GLN A 4 13.33 -10.73 7.86
C GLN A 4 12.73 -9.37 7.56
N GLU A 5 12.76 -8.45 8.51
CA GLU A 5 12.29 -7.10 8.25
C GLU A 5 13.05 -6.48 7.09
N GLN A 6 14.36 -6.60 7.11
CA GLN A 6 15.19 -6.02 6.07
C GLN A 6 14.95 -6.67 4.72
N GLN A 7 14.46 -7.91 4.73
CA GLN A 7 14.21 -8.63 3.50
C GLN A 7 12.88 -8.29 2.86
N ILE A 8 11.97 -7.66 3.61
CA ILE A 8 10.69 -7.27 3.02
C ILE A 8 10.93 -6.12 2.05
N ARG A 9 10.59 -6.35 0.81
CA ARG A 9 10.82 -5.40 -0.27
C ARG A 9 9.54 -4.65 -0.56
N ILE A 10 9.61 -3.32 -0.49
CA ILE A 10 8.44 -2.45 -0.52
C ILE A 10 8.56 -1.51 -1.70
N ALA A 11 7.43 -1.27 -2.38
CA ALA A 11 7.33 -0.20 -3.36
C ALA A 11 6.20 0.72 -2.97
N ILE A 12 6.30 1.99 -3.34
CA ILE A 12 5.32 3.00 -3.00
C ILE A 12 4.79 3.66 -4.27
N VAL A 13 3.46 3.70 -4.40
CA VAL A 13 2.79 4.34 -5.52
C VAL A 13 1.93 5.47 -4.98
N ASP A 14 2.25 6.71 -5.34
CA ASP A 14 1.52 7.88 -4.89
C ASP A 14 1.95 9.06 -5.74
N ASP A 15 0.98 9.84 -6.22
CA ASP A 15 1.31 10.99 -7.06
C ASP A 15 1.64 12.23 -6.25
N HIS A 16 1.54 12.20 -4.92
CA HIS A 16 1.91 13.31 -4.06
C HIS A 16 3.37 13.13 -3.65
N GLU A 17 4.23 13.91 -4.29
CA GLU A 17 5.67 13.71 -4.13
C GLU A 17 6.12 13.85 -2.68
N MET A 18 5.61 14.86 -1.98
CA MET A 18 6.04 15.08 -0.59
C MET A 18 5.57 13.97 0.33
N PHE A 19 4.34 13.52 0.13
CA PHE A 19 3.85 12.40 0.95
C PHE A 19 4.68 11.15 0.68
N ARG A 20 4.95 10.87 -0.58
CA ARG A 20 5.73 9.69 -0.95
C ARG A 20 7.11 9.74 -0.33
N ALA A 21 7.76 10.90 -0.39
CA ALA A 21 9.09 11.06 0.19
C ALA A 21 9.06 10.83 1.70
N GLY A 22 8.04 11.32 2.37
CA GLY A 22 7.92 11.13 3.81
C GLY A 22 7.71 9.68 4.18
N VAL A 23 6.89 8.98 3.41
CA VAL A 23 6.67 7.56 3.66
C VAL A 23 7.96 6.77 3.48
N ILE A 24 8.69 7.07 2.40
CA ILE A 24 9.95 6.37 2.15
C ILE A 24 10.92 6.61 3.29
N ALA A 25 11.05 7.86 3.76
CA ALA A 25 11.94 8.16 4.87
C ALA A 25 11.55 7.39 6.13
N THR A 26 10.26 7.26 6.37
CA THR A 26 9.77 6.53 7.53
C THR A 26 10.08 5.04 7.44
N LEU A 27 9.97 4.48 6.25
CA LEU A 27 10.06 3.03 6.08
C LEU A 27 11.48 2.52 5.81
N GLN A 28 12.37 3.37 5.30
CA GLN A 28 13.70 2.92 4.92
C GLN A 28 14.46 2.23 6.05
N PRO A 29 14.38 2.68 7.31
CA PRO A 29 15.11 1.98 8.37
C PRO A 29 14.61 0.56 8.63
N HIS A 30 13.41 0.23 8.17
CA HIS A 30 12.76 -1.03 8.53
C HIS A 30 12.62 -2.00 7.36
N PHE A 31 12.65 -1.50 6.12
CA PHE A 31 12.36 -2.31 4.95
C PHE A 31 13.28 -1.94 3.81
N ASP A 32 13.31 -2.78 2.79
CA ASP A 32 14.06 -2.53 1.58
C ASP A 32 13.15 -1.84 0.56
N ILE A 33 13.35 -0.55 0.33
CA ILE A 33 12.53 0.20 -0.63
C ILE A 33 13.09 -0.04 -2.02
N VAL A 34 12.34 -0.75 -2.85
CA VAL A 34 12.85 -1.17 -4.15
C VAL A 34 12.32 -0.34 -5.32
N GLY A 35 11.31 0.50 -5.08
CA GLY A 35 10.82 1.34 -6.16
C GLY A 35 9.75 2.28 -5.74
N GLN A 36 9.47 3.25 -6.59
CA GLN A 36 8.39 4.21 -6.39
C GLN A 36 7.89 4.66 -7.74
N ALA A 37 6.63 5.10 -7.77
CA ALA A 37 6.04 5.58 -9.01
C ALA A 37 4.90 6.53 -8.68
N SER A 38 4.48 7.31 -9.68
CA SER A 38 3.49 8.35 -9.47
C SER A 38 2.34 8.31 -10.47
N ASP A 39 2.34 7.37 -11.41
CA ASP A 39 1.22 7.22 -12.36
C ASP A 39 1.03 5.75 -12.67
N VAL A 40 -0.05 5.46 -13.41
CA VAL A 40 -0.42 4.07 -13.67
C VAL A 40 0.65 3.36 -14.49
N GLU A 41 1.06 3.95 -15.60
CA GLU A 41 2.02 3.27 -16.48
C GLU A 41 3.35 3.03 -15.79
N GLY A 42 3.85 4.04 -15.10
CA GLY A 42 5.12 3.91 -14.38
C GLY A 42 5.03 2.88 -13.26
N SER A 43 3.86 2.82 -12.60
CA SER A 43 3.67 1.88 -11.52
C SER A 43 3.69 0.44 -12.01
N VAL A 44 2.96 0.16 -13.09
CA VAL A 44 2.92 -1.20 -13.63
C VAL A 44 4.31 -1.64 -14.07
N ALA A 45 5.04 -0.75 -14.76
CA ALA A 45 6.39 -1.08 -15.20
C ALA A 45 7.33 -1.30 -14.02
N MET A 46 7.24 -0.46 -13.01
CA MET A 46 8.08 -0.58 -11.82
C MET A 46 7.81 -1.88 -11.08
N ILE A 47 6.54 -2.23 -10.91
CA ILE A 47 6.17 -3.46 -10.21
C ILE A 47 6.63 -4.69 -11.00
N ALA A 48 6.46 -4.66 -12.31
CA ALA A 48 6.92 -5.78 -13.15
C ALA A 48 8.41 -5.98 -13.03
N GLN A 49 9.16 -4.90 -12.93
CA GLN A 49 10.62 -4.97 -12.90
C GLN A 49 11.13 -5.39 -11.52
N THR A 50 10.56 -4.85 -10.45
CA THR A 50 11.09 -5.06 -9.11
C THR A 50 10.43 -6.22 -8.37
N LYS A 51 9.20 -6.57 -8.72
CA LYS A 51 8.43 -7.64 -8.08
C LYS A 51 8.50 -7.54 -6.56
N PRO A 52 7.98 -6.43 -6.00
CA PRO A 52 8.08 -6.22 -4.55
C PRO A 52 7.21 -7.20 -3.77
N ASN A 53 7.51 -7.34 -2.49
CA ASN A 53 6.66 -8.13 -1.61
C ASN A 53 5.36 -7.38 -1.30
N VAL A 54 5.46 -6.09 -1.00
CA VAL A 54 4.30 -5.29 -0.65
C VAL A 54 4.37 -3.97 -1.42
N VAL A 55 3.24 -3.55 -1.98
CA VAL A 55 3.11 -2.25 -2.61
C VAL A 55 2.14 -1.42 -1.79
N LEU A 56 2.57 -0.24 -1.37
CA LEU A 56 1.68 0.77 -0.82
C LEU A 56 1.08 1.51 -2.00
N LEU A 57 -0.23 1.47 -2.14
CA LEU A 57 -0.88 1.83 -3.38
C LEU A 57 -1.94 2.89 -3.13
N ASP A 58 -1.68 4.12 -3.56
CA ASP A 58 -2.67 5.18 -3.50
C ASP A 58 -3.88 4.78 -4.35
N VAL A 59 -5.06 5.03 -3.81
CA VAL A 59 -6.29 4.72 -4.52
C VAL A 59 -6.43 5.58 -5.77
N HIS A 60 -6.05 6.85 -5.69
CA HIS A 60 -6.20 7.79 -6.79
C HIS A 60 -4.83 8.10 -7.40
N VAL A 61 -4.57 7.52 -8.56
CA VAL A 61 -3.31 7.69 -9.27
C VAL A 61 -3.65 8.03 -10.72
N PRO A 62 -3.01 9.06 -11.30
CA PRO A 62 -3.35 9.45 -12.67
C PRO A 62 -2.76 8.50 -13.70
N GLY A 63 -3.31 8.57 -14.90
CA GLY A 63 -2.78 7.83 -16.03
C GLY A 63 -3.62 6.63 -16.39
N GLY A 64 -3.11 5.84 -17.29
CA GLY A 64 -3.80 4.64 -17.75
C GLY A 64 -5.17 4.97 -18.33
N GLU A 65 -6.14 4.17 -17.97
CA GLU A 65 -7.51 4.33 -18.41
C GLU A 65 -8.40 4.98 -17.36
N GLY A 66 -7.77 5.58 -16.34
CA GLY A 66 -8.50 6.28 -15.30
C GLY A 66 -8.92 5.43 -14.12
N GLY A 67 -8.46 4.19 -14.05
CA GLY A 67 -8.85 3.29 -12.98
C GLY A 67 -8.07 3.41 -11.69
N GLY A 68 -7.04 4.24 -11.65
CA GLY A 68 -6.30 4.51 -10.42
C GLY A 68 -5.61 3.29 -9.86
N GLY A 69 -5.63 3.18 -8.54
CA GLY A 69 -4.96 2.08 -7.87
C GLY A 69 -5.50 0.72 -8.25
N ALA A 70 -6.80 0.61 -8.45
CA ALA A 70 -7.39 -0.66 -8.85
C ALA A 70 -6.86 -1.11 -10.21
N GLU A 71 -6.69 -0.17 -11.12
CA GLU A 71 -6.14 -0.50 -12.44
C GLU A 71 -4.70 -1.00 -12.33
N ILE A 72 -3.90 -0.33 -11.50
CA ILE A 72 -2.53 -0.75 -11.29
C ILE A 72 -2.48 -2.17 -10.77
N LEU A 73 -3.30 -2.45 -9.77
CA LEU A 73 -3.31 -3.77 -9.14
C LEU A 73 -3.69 -4.84 -10.16
N MET A 74 -4.75 -4.60 -10.91
CA MET A 74 -5.23 -5.59 -11.86
C MET A 74 -4.21 -5.85 -12.96
N LYS A 75 -3.58 -4.79 -13.48
CA LYS A 75 -2.59 -4.96 -14.54
C LYS A 75 -1.29 -5.59 -14.04
N SER A 76 -0.94 -5.35 -12.79
CA SER A 76 0.31 -5.85 -12.24
C SER A 76 0.25 -7.31 -11.84
N ARG A 77 -0.94 -7.83 -11.63
CA ARG A 77 -1.08 -9.18 -11.11
C ARG A 77 -0.42 -10.22 -12.01
N ALA A 78 -0.51 -10.04 -13.32
CA ALA A 78 0.09 -10.99 -14.24
C ALA A 78 1.61 -11.00 -14.18
N TYR A 79 2.19 -9.86 -13.86
CA TYR A 79 3.65 -9.71 -13.83
C TYR A 79 4.25 -10.02 -12.46
N SER A 80 3.47 -9.85 -11.41
CA SER A 80 3.98 -10.01 -10.05
C SER A 80 2.88 -10.63 -9.18
N PRO A 81 2.59 -11.91 -9.41
CA PRO A 81 1.42 -12.54 -8.78
C PRO A 81 1.53 -12.68 -7.26
N ASN A 82 2.73 -12.61 -6.72
CA ASN A 82 2.90 -12.77 -5.28
C ASN A 82 2.97 -11.45 -4.52
N THR A 83 2.87 -10.33 -5.22
CA THR A 83 2.89 -9.02 -4.57
C THR A 83 1.58 -8.79 -3.82
N VAL A 84 1.69 -8.30 -2.60
CA VAL A 84 0.54 -7.94 -1.78
C VAL A 84 0.38 -6.42 -1.83
N PHE A 85 -0.86 -5.97 -1.94
CA PHE A 85 -1.15 -4.54 -2.07
C PHE A 85 -1.88 -4.04 -0.84
N LEU A 86 -1.36 -2.96 -0.26
CA LEU A 86 -1.99 -2.26 0.86
C LEU A 86 -2.37 -0.87 0.37
N ALA A 87 -3.66 -0.60 0.30
CA ALA A 87 -4.15 0.65 -0.27
C ALA A 87 -3.96 1.81 0.71
N LEU A 88 -3.64 2.98 0.16
CA LEU A 88 -3.57 4.23 0.90
C LEU A 88 -4.71 5.13 0.44
N SER A 89 -5.44 5.73 1.38
CA SER A 89 -6.58 6.56 1.04
C SER A 89 -6.59 7.81 1.90
N VAL A 90 -7.00 8.94 1.32
CA VAL A 90 -7.14 10.16 2.11
C VAL A 90 -8.37 10.11 3.00
N SER A 91 -9.31 9.22 2.72
CA SER A 91 -10.53 9.10 3.50
C SER A 91 -11.00 7.66 3.52
N ASP A 92 -12.00 7.41 4.36
CA ASP A 92 -12.61 6.08 4.45
C ASP A 92 -13.75 5.89 3.47
N SER A 93 -13.82 6.70 2.41
CA SER A 93 -14.91 6.61 1.46
C SER A 93 -15.09 5.16 0.97
N PRO A 94 -16.27 4.57 1.15
CA PRO A 94 -16.48 3.18 0.73
C PRO A 94 -16.27 2.98 -0.76
N GLN A 95 -16.59 3.99 -1.58
CA GLN A 95 -16.44 3.84 -3.02
C GLN A 95 -14.99 3.74 -3.42
N ASP A 96 -14.14 4.60 -2.83
CA ASP A 96 -12.72 4.61 -3.18
C ASP A 96 -12.04 3.34 -2.71
N VAL A 97 -12.27 2.98 -1.46
CA VAL A 97 -11.63 1.82 -0.87
C VAL A 97 -12.16 0.54 -1.48
N GLY A 98 -13.48 0.50 -1.74
CA GLY A 98 -14.09 -0.70 -2.27
C GLY A 98 -13.52 -1.17 -3.58
N SER A 99 -13.17 -0.22 -4.48
CA SER A 99 -12.67 -0.61 -5.79
C SER A 99 -11.33 -1.34 -5.69
N VAL A 100 -10.43 -0.85 -4.83
CA VAL A 100 -9.13 -1.53 -4.68
C VAL A 100 -9.25 -2.84 -3.93
N ILE A 101 -10.15 -2.91 -2.94
CA ILE A 101 -10.37 -4.18 -2.24
C ILE A 101 -10.94 -5.22 -3.18
N ARG A 102 -11.91 -4.84 -4.00
CA ARG A 102 -12.47 -5.77 -4.99
C ARG A 102 -11.44 -6.20 -6.02
N ALA A 103 -10.50 -5.33 -6.33
CA ALA A 103 -9.43 -5.67 -7.26
C ALA A 103 -8.41 -6.62 -6.64
N GLY A 104 -8.40 -6.75 -5.31
CA GLY A 104 -7.54 -7.72 -4.66
C GLY A 104 -6.58 -7.16 -3.62
N ALA A 105 -6.74 -5.89 -3.20
CA ALA A 105 -5.88 -5.36 -2.16
C ALA A 105 -6.12 -6.09 -0.85
N GLN A 106 -5.06 -6.29 -0.09
CA GLN A 106 -5.11 -7.03 1.16
C GLN A 106 -5.76 -6.23 2.28
N GLY A 107 -5.82 -4.92 2.11
CA GLY A 107 -6.45 -4.05 3.08
C GLY A 107 -6.22 -2.60 2.70
N TYR A 108 -6.53 -1.71 3.63
CA TYR A 108 -6.28 -0.28 3.39
C TYR A 108 -6.00 0.42 4.70
N VAL A 109 -5.29 1.54 4.61
CA VAL A 109 -5.09 2.46 5.71
C VAL A 109 -5.27 3.86 5.17
N THR A 110 -5.59 4.81 6.07
CA THR A 110 -5.70 6.20 5.66
C THR A 110 -4.32 6.85 5.71
N LYS A 111 -4.17 7.92 4.94
CA LYS A 111 -2.88 8.62 4.87
C LYS A 111 -2.55 9.37 6.16
N THR A 112 -3.47 9.41 7.11
CA THR A 112 -3.20 9.99 8.42
C THR A 112 -2.60 8.99 9.41
N ILE A 113 -2.37 7.77 8.98
CA ILE A 113 -1.80 6.73 9.82
C ILE A 113 -0.43 7.15 10.34
N SER A 114 -0.11 6.76 11.57
CA SER A 114 1.22 7.02 12.10
C SER A 114 2.24 6.11 11.46
N GLY A 115 3.53 6.51 11.55
CA GLY A 115 4.58 5.67 10.99
C GLY A 115 4.62 4.30 11.63
N ASP A 116 4.48 4.23 12.95
CA ASP A 116 4.52 2.95 13.65
C ASP A 116 3.38 2.04 13.22
N ASP A 117 2.19 2.59 13.06
CA ASP A 117 1.05 1.80 12.64
C ASP A 117 1.20 1.34 11.19
N LEU A 118 1.79 2.18 10.35
CA LEU A 118 2.05 1.80 8.97
C LEU A 118 3.03 0.64 8.90
N ILE A 119 4.11 0.72 9.66
CA ILE A 119 5.08 -0.37 9.71
C ILE A 119 4.41 -1.67 10.14
N SER A 120 3.60 -1.59 11.18
CA SER A 120 2.90 -2.78 11.67
C SER A 120 1.94 -3.32 10.61
N SER A 121 1.23 -2.43 9.93
CA SER A 121 0.29 -2.86 8.90
C SER A 121 0.99 -3.57 7.74
N ILE A 122 2.15 -3.06 7.34
CA ILE A 122 2.91 -3.69 6.26
C ILE A 122 3.31 -5.10 6.66
N LYS A 123 3.79 -5.28 7.88
CA LYS A 123 4.19 -6.60 8.33
C LYS A 123 3.00 -7.56 8.35
N GLN A 124 1.84 -7.07 8.76
CA GLN A 124 0.66 -7.90 8.83
C GLN A 124 0.20 -8.35 7.45
N VAL A 125 0.15 -7.43 6.47
CA VAL A 125 -0.27 -7.85 5.13
C VAL A 125 0.78 -8.76 4.49
N TYR A 126 2.03 -8.55 4.79
CA TYR A 126 3.09 -9.42 4.29
C TYR A 126 2.88 -10.85 4.79
N GLU A 127 2.38 -11.00 6.01
CA GLU A 127 2.13 -12.30 6.60
C GLU A 127 0.78 -12.89 6.23
N GLY A 128 -0.01 -12.17 5.43
CA GLY A 128 -1.27 -12.72 4.94
C GLY A 128 -2.52 -12.21 5.65
N TYR A 129 -2.37 -11.33 6.62
CA TYR A 129 -3.54 -10.82 7.33
C TYR A 129 -4.15 -9.65 6.57
N ALA A 130 -5.45 -9.52 6.67
CA ALA A 130 -6.13 -8.34 6.16
C ALA A 130 -6.01 -7.22 7.17
N VAL A 131 -5.82 -5.98 6.66
CA VAL A 131 -5.62 -4.83 7.53
C VAL A 131 -6.62 -3.76 7.16
N PHE A 132 -7.26 -3.18 8.19
CA PHE A 132 -8.16 -2.06 8.02
C PHE A 132 -7.64 -0.89 8.79
N SER A 133 -8.19 0.29 8.49
CA SER A 133 -7.72 1.54 9.07
C SER A 133 -7.58 1.43 10.59
N PRO A 134 -6.50 1.95 11.17
CA PRO A 134 -6.35 1.96 12.63
C PRO A 134 -7.47 2.68 13.34
N LYS A 135 -8.07 3.69 12.71
CA LYS A 135 -9.20 4.40 13.31
C LYS A 135 -10.33 3.42 13.63
N ARG A 136 -10.61 2.50 12.71
CA ARG A 136 -11.64 1.50 12.94
C ARG A 136 -11.27 0.59 14.11
N SER A 137 -10.01 0.22 14.20
CA SER A 137 -9.55 -0.61 15.30
C SER A 137 -9.72 0.07 16.64
N GLU A 138 -9.43 1.36 16.69
CA GLU A 138 -9.60 2.13 17.91
C GLU A 138 -11.06 2.20 18.32
N GLU A 139 -11.93 2.42 17.37
CA GLU A 139 -13.36 2.46 17.65
C GLU A 139 -13.84 1.15 18.22
N ARG A 140 -13.37 0.06 17.66
CA ARG A 140 -13.76 -1.25 18.14
C ARG A 140 -13.30 -1.47 19.58
N ARG A 141 -12.07 -1.03 19.89
CA ARG A 141 -11.53 -1.18 21.22
C ARG A 141 -12.37 -0.42 22.23
N VAL A 142 -12.68 0.82 21.87
CA VAL A 142 -13.51 1.66 22.75
C VAL A 142 -14.87 1.03 22.95
N GLY A 143 -15.44 0.51 21.89
CA GLY A 143 -16.77 -0.08 21.98
C GLY A 143 -16.86 -1.25 22.91
N LYS A 144 -15.76 -1.94 23.16
CA LYS A 144 -15.76 -3.07 24.07
C LYS A 144 -15.79 -2.67 25.53
N GLU A 145 -15.38 -1.47 25.79
CA GLU A 145 -15.40 -1.00 27.17
C GLU A 145 -16.81 -0.70 27.61
#